data_9619ee4f5bf6d4baf243712afd0afa05
#
_entry.id   9619ee4f5bf6d4baf243712afd0afa05
#
_cell.length_a   1.000
_cell.length_b   1.000
_cell.length_c   1.000
_cell.angle_alpha   90.00
_cell.angle_beta   90.00
_cell.angle_gamma   90.00
#
_symmetry.space_group_name_H-M   'P 1'
#
loop_
_entity.id
_entity.type
_entity.pdbx_description
1 polymer ?
#
loop_
_entity_poly.entity_id
_entity_poly.type
_entity_poly.pdbx_seq_one_letter_code
_entity_poly.pdbx_strand_id
1 'polypeptide(L)'
;MSWLKSRIELLKNDKELAKIFFLHLLLIALHIYENYVGDVEYYWYFRAGGCGLISLFIFIFGRKGLSYALVVFSCSLVYVNNFYNYATIFFMLIAIGANPKIKKVAPWIYFVNMVISYTLKRLGIVPFLIHSVYCVMFYTKMNYVFAIHKPEKLSLTDDERKILKELADGKLQKEIELFSQQTISQKLKNARERNLCETTSELVQKYAESTSTTA
;
A
#
# COMPACT_ATOMS: atom_id res chain seq x y z
N MET A 1 4.89 28.83 -6.39
CA MET A 1 3.41 28.66 -6.30
C MET A 1 2.87 27.39 -7.00
N SER A 2 3.51 26.90 -8.05
CA SER A 2 3.10 25.69 -8.80
C SER A 2 3.25 24.37 -8.01
N TRP A 3 4.36 24.20 -7.27
CA TRP A 3 4.63 22.96 -6.51
C TRP A 3 3.60 22.71 -5.40
N LEU A 4 3.29 23.71 -4.56
CA LEU A 4 2.32 23.56 -3.48
C LEU A 4 0.92 23.21 -4.01
N LYS A 5 0.49 23.86 -5.10
CA LYS A 5 -0.78 23.52 -5.78
C LYS A 5 -0.81 22.06 -6.20
N SER A 6 0.27 21.57 -6.81
CA SER A 6 0.39 20.16 -7.22
C SER A 6 0.27 19.19 -6.04
N ARG A 7 0.81 19.53 -4.84
CA ARG A 7 0.69 18.69 -3.64
C ARG A 7 -0.73 18.68 -3.08
N ILE A 8 -1.38 19.82 -3.07
CA ILE A 8 -2.79 19.93 -2.67
C ILE A 8 -3.69 19.15 -3.63
N GLU A 9 -3.46 19.22 -4.93
CA GLU A 9 -4.19 18.44 -5.94
C GLU A 9 -3.97 16.93 -5.76
N LEU A 10 -2.76 16.50 -5.44
CA LEU A 10 -2.47 15.10 -5.13
C LEU A 10 -3.34 14.58 -3.98
N LEU A 11 -3.44 15.34 -2.88
CA LEU A 11 -4.29 14.95 -1.75
C LEU A 11 -5.78 15.02 -2.10
N LYS A 12 -6.21 15.97 -2.95
CA LYS A 12 -7.61 16.03 -3.41
C LYS A 12 -8.00 14.83 -4.26
N ASN A 13 -7.09 14.36 -5.09
CA ASN A 13 -7.33 13.22 -6.00
C ASN A 13 -7.26 11.87 -5.31
N ASP A 14 -6.56 11.76 -4.16
CA ASP A 14 -6.45 10.53 -3.38
C ASP A 14 -7.11 10.73 -2.01
N LYS A 15 -8.44 10.52 -1.95
CA LYS A 15 -9.24 10.74 -0.74
C LYS A 15 -8.78 9.88 0.45
N GLU A 16 -8.34 8.65 0.22
CA GLU A 16 -7.89 7.76 1.30
C GLU A 16 -6.53 8.24 1.86
N LEU A 17 -5.62 8.65 0.98
CA LEU A 17 -4.35 9.24 1.40
C LEU A 17 -4.58 10.55 2.16
N ALA A 18 -5.52 11.38 1.72
CA ALA A 18 -5.90 12.61 2.39
C ALA A 18 -6.45 12.34 3.80
N LYS A 19 -7.31 11.34 3.98
CA LYS A 19 -7.80 10.93 5.31
C LYS A 19 -6.63 10.55 6.23
N ILE A 20 -5.71 9.72 5.75
CA ILE A 20 -4.53 9.30 6.51
C ILE A 20 -3.70 10.54 6.91
N PHE A 21 -3.46 11.45 5.96
CA PHE A 21 -2.73 12.69 6.21
C PHE A 21 -3.38 13.54 7.31
N PHE A 22 -4.68 13.81 7.22
CA PHE A 22 -5.40 14.62 8.20
C PHE A 22 -5.51 13.93 9.56
N LEU A 23 -5.66 12.61 9.61
CA LEU A 23 -5.64 11.87 10.87
C LEU A 23 -4.29 11.99 11.59
N HIS A 24 -3.17 11.96 10.87
CA HIS A 24 -1.86 12.19 11.47
C HIS A 24 -1.70 13.62 11.98
N LEU A 25 -2.22 14.63 11.26
CA LEU A 25 -2.22 16.02 11.77
C LEU A 25 -3.08 16.14 13.04
N LEU A 26 -4.23 15.48 13.07
CA LEU A 26 -5.07 15.44 14.28
C LEU A 26 -4.34 14.76 15.45
N LEU A 27 -3.65 13.64 15.21
CA LEU A 27 -2.86 12.96 16.25
C LEU A 27 -1.73 13.84 16.78
N ILE A 28 -1.06 14.63 15.93
CA ILE A 28 -0.06 15.62 16.37
C ILE A 28 -0.70 16.64 17.33
N ALA A 29 -1.84 17.19 16.93
CA ALA A 29 -2.55 18.17 17.77
C ALA A 29 -2.99 17.57 19.11
N LEU A 30 -3.49 16.32 19.11
CA LEU A 30 -3.88 15.61 20.32
C LEU A 30 -2.68 15.31 21.23
N HIS A 31 -1.54 14.92 20.70
CA HIS A 31 -0.33 14.70 21.48
C HIS A 31 0.23 15.99 22.07
N ILE A 32 0.16 17.11 21.34
CA ILE A 32 0.52 18.43 21.88
C ILE A 32 -0.41 18.82 23.03
N TYR A 33 -1.72 18.59 22.86
CA TYR A 33 -2.71 18.86 23.90
C TYR A 33 -2.50 17.97 25.14
N GLU A 34 -2.28 16.66 24.95
CA GLU A 34 -1.97 15.70 26.02
C GLU A 34 -0.77 16.17 26.85
N ASN A 35 0.28 16.67 26.20
CA ASN A 35 1.44 17.23 26.88
C ASN A 35 1.14 18.51 27.64
N TYR A 36 0.22 19.34 27.16
CA TYR A 36 -0.13 20.60 27.83
C TYR A 36 -0.97 20.39 29.09
N VAL A 37 -1.82 19.36 29.11
CA VAL A 37 -2.81 19.13 30.19
C VAL A 37 -2.33 18.11 31.24
N GLY A 38 -1.35 17.25 30.92
CA GLY A 38 -0.94 16.13 31.76
C GLY A 38 0.56 16.06 32.04
N ASP A 39 0.94 15.39 33.14
CA ASP A 39 2.32 14.96 33.39
C ASP A 39 2.64 13.79 32.44
N VAL A 40 3.10 14.13 31.25
CA VAL A 40 3.30 13.14 30.19
C VAL A 40 4.75 12.69 30.14
N GLU A 41 4.93 11.37 30.10
CA GLU A 41 6.22 10.76 29.91
C GLU A 41 6.86 11.17 28.57
N TYR A 42 8.19 11.23 28.51
CA TYR A 42 9.07 11.56 27.39
C TYR A 42 8.66 11.01 26.00
N TYR A 43 7.89 9.90 25.92
CA TYR A 43 7.47 9.23 24.68
C TYR A 43 6.53 10.03 23.78
N TRP A 44 5.88 11.07 24.25
CA TRP A 44 4.95 11.85 23.42
C TRP A 44 5.66 12.56 22.26
N TYR A 45 6.87 13.07 22.48
CA TYR A 45 7.68 13.69 21.43
C TYR A 45 7.95 12.72 20.29
N PHE A 46 8.21 11.47 20.62
CA PHE A 46 8.45 10.44 19.64
C PHE A 46 7.20 10.10 18.82
N ARG A 47 6.04 10.04 19.47
CA ARG A 47 4.75 9.81 18.81
C ARG A 47 4.37 10.98 17.90
N ALA A 48 4.40 12.21 18.42
CA ALA A 48 4.13 13.41 17.64
C ALA A 48 5.11 13.58 16.48
N GLY A 49 6.40 13.35 16.71
CA GLY A 49 7.44 13.39 15.69
C GLY A 49 7.23 12.36 14.60
N GLY A 50 6.86 11.13 14.96
CA GLY A 50 6.53 10.05 14.01
C GLY A 50 5.34 10.42 13.14
N CYS A 51 4.25 10.93 13.71
CA CYS A 51 3.11 11.42 12.95
C CYS A 51 3.48 12.60 12.04
N GLY A 52 4.32 13.51 12.50
CA GLY A 52 4.83 14.64 11.72
C GLY A 52 5.65 14.19 10.51
N LEU A 53 6.56 13.25 10.74
CA LEU A 53 7.38 12.65 9.68
C LEU A 53 6.50 11.96 8.62
N ILE A 54 5.53 11.15 9.03
CA ILE A 54 4.62 10.47 8.11
C ILE A 54 3.82 11.51 7.30
N SER A 55 3.25 12.54 7.96
CA SER A 55 2.52 13.60 7.28
C SER A 55 3.38 14.35 6.27
N LEU A 56 4.61 14.69 6.64
CA LEU A 56 5.56 15.38 5.75
C LEU A 56 5.88 14.54 4.51
N PHE A 57 6.16 13.26 4.69
CA PHE A 57 6.46 12.36 3.58
C PHE A 57 5.25 12.13 2.67
N ILE A 58 4.04 12.00 3.23
CA ILE A 58 2.80 11.93 2.45
C ILE A 58 2.64 13.19 1.61
N PHE A 59 2.84 14.36 2.21
CA PHE A 59 2.69 15.63 1.52
C PHE A 59 3.69 15.79 0.36
N ILE A 60 4.95 15.37 0.57
CA ILE A 60 6.01 15.52 -0.44
C ILE A 60 5.89 14.46 -1.54
N PHE A 61 5.64 13.20 -1.19
CA PHE A 61 5.80 12.06 -2.12
C PHE A 61 4.52 11.24 -2.33
N GLY A 62 3.39 11.62 -1.70
CA GLY A 62 2.12 10.89 -1.81
C GLY A 62 2.19 9.48 -1.22
N ARG A 63 1.58 8.50 -1.89
CA ARG A 63 1.58 7.08 -1.43
C ARG A 63 2.98 6.50 -1.25
N LYS A 64 3.92 6.86 -2.10
CA LYS A 64 5.32 6.42 -1.94
C LYS A 64 5.92 6.99 -0.66
N GLY A 65 5.58 8.24 -0.34
CA GLY A 65 6.02 8.89 0.91
C GLY A 65 5.50 8.19 2.14
N LEU A 66 4.21 7.84 2.17
CA LEU A 66 3.64 7.01 3.24
C LEU A 66 4.45 5.72 3.44
N SER A 67 4.73 5.02 2.34
CA SER A 67 5.50 3.77 2.38
C SER A 67 6.91 3.98 2.95
N TYR A 68 7.66 4.97 2.45
CA TYR A 68 9.02 5.23 2.93
C TYR A 68 9.04 5.70 4.39
N ALA A 69 8.12 6.57 4.78
CA ALA A 69 8.00 7.01 6.17
C ALA A 69 7.70 5.84 7.12
N LEU A 70 6.82 4.92 6.71
CA LEU A 70 6.52 3.73 7.50
C LEU A 70 7.71 2.77 7.62
N VAL A 71 8.55 2.63 6.57
CA VAL A 71 9.80 1.86 6.66
C VAL A 71 10.74 2.50 7.68
N VAL A 72 10.99 3.81 7.58
CA VAL A 72 11.86 4.55 8.51
C VAL A 72 11.32 4.43 9.93
N PHE A 73 10.03 4.66 10.12
CA PHE A 73 9.38 4.57 11.42
C PHE A 73 9.46 3.15 12.02
N SER A 74 9.16 2.13 11.22
CA SER A 74 9.31 0.73 11.60
C SER A 74 10.74 0.43 12.07
N CYS A 75 11.75 0.84 11.30
CA CYS A 75 13.15 0.65 11.66
C CYS A 75 13.55 1.40 12.94
N SER A 76 13.04 2.61 13.15
CA SER A 76 13.33 3.41 14.34
C SER A 76 12.72 2.82 15.61
N LEU A 77 11.49 2.30 15.53
CA LEU A 77 10.80 1.71 16.66
C LEU A 77 11.51 0.49 17.26
N VAL A 78 12.26 -0.27 16.46
CA VAL A 78 13.04 -1.41 16.95
C VAL A 78 14.06 -0.99 18.03
N TYR A 79 14.52 0.27 18.01
CA TYR A 79 15.47 0.79 19.01
C TYR A 79 14.82 1.35 20.29
N VAL A 80 13.52 1.64 20.26
CA VAL A 80 12.86 2.34 21.39
C VAL A 80 12.57 1.39 22.55
N ASN A 81 11.80 0.33 22.32
CA ASN A 81 11.39 -0.58 23.38
C ASN A 81 11.14 -2.00 22.82
N ASN A 82 11.45 -3.03 23.62
CA ASN A 82 11.20 -4.42 23.27
C ASN A 82 9.70 -4.72 23.02
N PHE A 83 8.80 -4.03 23.73
CA PHE A 83 7.35 -4.16 23.53
C PHE A 83 6.89 -3.76 22.12
N TYR A 84 7.52 -2.73 21.52
CA TYR A 84 7.17 -2.25 20.18
C TYR A 84 7.76 -3.08 19.05
N ASN A 85 8.67 -4.02 19.33
CA ASN A 85 9.35 -4.79 18.30
C ASN A 85 8.38 -5.55 17.38
N TYR A 86 7.29 -6.10 17.92
CA TYR A 86 6.29 -6.79 17.10
C TYR A 86 5.40 -5.85 16.30
N ALA A 87 5.05 -4.69 16.87
CA ALA A 87 4.28 -3.67 16.17
C ALA A 87 5.02 -3.13 14.94
N THR A 88 6.36 -3.10 14.98
CA THR A 88 7.20 -2.64 13.87
C THR A 88 7.00 -3.46 12.61
N ILE A 89 6.73 -4.77 12.75
CA ILE A 89 6.47 -5.68 11.63
C ILE A 89 5.20 -5.24 10.88
N PHE A 90 4.16 -4.84 11.59
CA PHE A 90 2.92 -4.37 10.96
C PHE A 90 3.13 -3.10 10.16
N PHE A 91 3.90 -2.13 10.67
CA PHE A 91 4.23 -0.92 9.92
C PHE A 91 5.02 -1.24 8.65
N MET A 92 5.95 -2.19 8.72
CA MET A 92 6.68 -2.67 7.54
C MET A 92 5.75 -3.31 6.51
N LEU A 93 4.79 -4.13 6.95
CA LEU A 93 3.82 -4.78 6.07
C LEU A 93 2.88 -3.76 5.41
N ILE A 94 2.42 -2.75 6.17
CA ILE A 94 1.62 -1.65 5.63
C ILE A 94 2.44 -0.86 4.59
N ALA A 95 3.73 -0.61 4.86
CA ALA A 95 4.62 0.06 3.92
C ALA A 95 4.72 -0.69 2.59
N ILE A 96 4.87 -2.02 2.64
CA ILE A 96 4.92 -2.88 1.45
C ILE A 96 3.57 -2.89 0.72
N GLY A 97 2.46 -2.93 1.46
CA GLY A 97 1.11 -2.84 0.89
C GLY A 97 0.86 -1.52 0.17
N ALA A 98 1.33 -0.40 0.74
CA ALA A 98 1.22 0.92 0.13
C ALA A 98 2.10 1.08 -1.13
N ASN A 99 3.21 0.35 -1.20
CA ASN A 99 4.13 0.39 -2.34
C ASN A 99 4.74 -0.99 -2.61
N PRO A 100 4.13 -1.83 -3.44
CA PRO A 100 4.63 -3.18 -3.73
C PRO A 100 6.04 -3.24 -4.34
N LYS A 101 6.54 -2.12 -4.90
CA LYS A 101 7.89 -2.06 -5.48
C LYS A 101 8.99 -2.28 -4.45
N ILE A 102 8.74 -1.94 -3.18
CA ILE A 102 9.71 -2.15 -2.10
C ILE A 102 9.67 -3.56 -1.49
N LYS A 103 8.75 -4.42 -1.93
CA LYS A 103 8.51 -5.76 -1.37
C LYS A 103 9.77 -6.62 -1.23
N LYS A 104 10.72 -6.49 -2.17
CA LYS A 104 11.97 -7.26 -2.16
C LYS A 104 13.04 -6.64 -1.25
N VAL A 105 13.06 -5.32 -1.11
CA VAL A 105 14.14 -4.57 -0.44
C VAL A 105 13.80 -4.27 1.02
N ALA A 106 12.55 -3.86 1.30
CA ALA A 106 12.14 -3.45 2.63
C ALA A 106 12.31 -4.54 3.73
N PRO A 107 12.02 -5.83 3.49
CA PRO A 107 12.28 -6.87 4.48
C PRO A 107 13.76 -7.03 4.83
N TRP A 108 14.65 -6.87 3.84
CA TRP A 108 16.10 -6.93 4.07
C TRP A 108 16.60 -5.73 4.88
N ILE A 109 16.14 -4.52 4.55
CA ILE A 109 16.46 -3.32 5.34
C ILE A 109 16.03 -3.52 6.79
N TYR A 110 14.79 -4.02 6.99
CA TYR A 110 14.26 -4.29 8.32
C TYR A 110 15.08 -5.36 9.07
N PHE A 111 15.41 -6.47 8.40
CA PHE A 111 16.18 -7.56 8.99
C PHE A 111 17.57 -7.10 9.43
N VAL A 112 18.32 -6.40 8.57
CA VAL A 112 19.63 -5.85 8.90
C VAL A 112 19.54 -4.89 10.09
N ASN A 113 18.54 -4.00 10.07
CA ASN A 113 18.29 -3.07 11.16
C ASN A 113 17.94 -3.76 12.48
N MET A 114 17.17 -4.85 12.43
CA MET A 114 16.87 -5.68 13.58
C MET A 114 18.14 -6.33 14.16
N VAL A 115 18.99 -6.90 13.31
CA VAL A 115 20.28 -7.48 13.75
C VAL A 115 21.12 -6.43 14.49
N ILE A 116 21.25 -5.23 13.92
CA ILE A 116 21.99 -4.13 14.54
C ILE A 116 21.38 -3.77 15.91
N SER A 117 20.08 -3.59 15.98
CA SER A 117 19.38 -3.22 17.23
C SER A 117 19.56 -4.26 18.33
N TYR A 118 19.40 -5.55 18.00
CA TYR A 118 19.56 -6.64 18.97
C TYR A 118 21.01 -6.76 19.47
N THR A 119 21.97 -6.54 18.58
CA THR A 119 23.39 -6.51 18.93
C THR A 119 23.72 -5.34 19.86
N LEU A 120 23.26 -4.13 19.54
CA LEU A 120 23.50 -2.94 20.36
C LEU A 120 22.85 -3.05 21.75
N LYS A 121 21.64 -3.60 21.82
CA LYS A 121 20.93 -3.82 23.09
C LYS A 121 21.43 -5.03 23.88
N ARG A 122 22.37 -5.79 23.34
CA ARG A 122 22.89 -7.05 23.92
C ARG A 122 21.76 -8.04 24.26
N LEU A 123 20.72 -8.07 23.44
CA LEU A 123 19.64 -9.03 23.62
C LEU A 123 20.10 -10.43 23.22
N GLY A 124 19.65 -11.43 23.98
CA GLY A 124 20.03 -12.82 23.72
C GLY A 124 19.51 -13.35 22.38
N ILE A 125 20.06 -14.49 21.94
CA ILE A 125 19.71 -15.14 20.68
C ILE A 125 18.23 -15.57 20.63
N VAL A 126 17.64 -15.96 21.75
CA VAL A 126 16.26 -16.45 21.81
C VAL A 126 15.25 -15.37 21.44
N PRO A 127 15.27 -14.14 22.02
CA PRO A 127 14.42 -13.05 21.56
C PRO A 127 14.59 -12.72 20.08
N PHE A 128 15.83 -12.78 19.57
CA PHE A 128 16.10 -12.55 18.14
C PHE A 128 15.43 -13.62 17.25
N LEU A 129 15.55 -14.90 17.62
CA LEU A 129 14.93 -16.01 16.88
C LEU A 129 13.40 -15.89 16.91
N ILE A 130 12.81 -15.59 18.06
CA ILE A 130 11.35 -15.40 18.20
C ILE A 130 10.89 -14.29 17.28
N HIS A 131 11.55 -13.13 17.29
CA HIS A 131 11.22 -12.00 16.43
C HIS A 131 11.35 -12.38 14.94
N SER A 132 12.40 -13.10 14.57
CA SER A 132 12.62 -13.57 13.19
C SER A 132 11.50 -14.50 12.73
N VAL A 133 11.05 -15.43 13.58
CA VAL A 133 9.91 -16.31 13.28
C VAL A 133 8.62 -15.50 13.07
N TYR A 134 8.35 -14.50 13.91
CA TYR A 134 7.21 -13.60 13.71
C TYR A 134 7.31 -12.83 12.38
N CYS A 135 8.48 -12.34 12.01
CA CYS A 135 8.69 -11.67 10.72
C CYS A 135 8.33 -12.58 9.55
N VAL A 136 8.83 -13.81 9.55
CA VAL A 136 8.53 -14.80 8.50
C VAL A 136 7.04 -15.14 8.49
N MET A 137 6.45 -15.39 9.66
CA MET A 137 5.03 -15.73 9.78
C MET A 137 4.12 -14.61 9.24
N PHE A 138 4.35 -13.37 9.65
CA PHE A 138 3.54 -12.24 9.19
C PHE A 138 3.76 -11.94 7.71
N TYR A 139 4.99 -12.03 7.23
CA TYR A 139 5.29 -11.86 5.81
C TYR A 139 4.61 -12.92 4.95
N THR A 140 4.60 -14.17 5.41
CA THR A 140 3.91 -15.28 4.72
C THR A 140 2.40 -15.06 4.71
N LYS A 141 1.81 -14.68 5.86
CA LYS A 141 0.37 -14.34 5.95
C LYS A 141 0.01 -13.18 5.03
N MET A 142 0.82 -12.13 5.00
CA MET A 142 0.61 -11.00 4.09
C MET A 142 0.61 -11.46 2.62
N ASN A 143 1.61 -12.25 2.22
CA ASN A 143 1.68 -12.77 0.86
C ASN A 143 0.46 -13.63 0.51
N TYR A 144 -0.02 -14.44 1.45
CA TYR A 144 -1.23 -15.25 1.27
C TYR A 144 -2.46 -14.36 1.07
N VAL A 145 -2.69 -13.38 1.96
CA VAL A 145 -3.82 -12.46 1.88
C VAL A 145 -3.80 -11.65 0.59
N PHE A 146 -2.64 -11.09 0.21
CA PHE A 146 -2.53 -10.33 -1.04
C PHE A 146 -2.54 -11.22 -2.29
N ALA A 147 -2.19 -12.51 -2.17
CA ALA A 147 -2.32 -13.46 -3.28
C ALA A 147 -3.79 -13.76 -3.59
N ILE A 148 -4.66 -13.82 -2.57
CA ILE A 148 -6.10 -13.99 -2.74
C ILE A 148 -6.70 -12.78 -3.48
N HIS A 149 -6.14 -11.59 -3.29
CA HIS A 149 -6.57 -10.35 -3.95
C HIS A 149 -5.78 -10.04 -5.24
N LYS A 150 -4.88 -10.93 -5.69
CA LYS A 150 -4.37 -10.80 -7.05
C LYS A 150 -5.57 -10.97 -7.99
N PRO A 151 -5.81 -10.02 -8.90
CA PRO A 151 -6.82 -10.25 -9.93
C PRO A 151 -6.49 -11.59 -10.57
N GLU A 152 -7.45 -12.52 -10.52
CA GLU A 152 -7.34 -13.78 -11.25
C GLU A 152 -6.95 -13.41 -12.66
N LYS A 153 -5.97 -14.13 -13.24
CA LYS A 153 -5.61 -13.93 -14.63
C LYS A 153 -6.89 -14.07 -15.43
N LEU A 154 -7.34 -12.97 -16.03
CA LEU A 154 -8.56 -12.96 -16.81
C LEU A 154 -8.49 -14.06 -17.88
N SER A 155 -9.47 -14.95 -17.86
CA SER A 155 -9.64 -15.98 -18.87
C SER A 155 -10.29 -15.36 -20.10
N LEU A 156 -9.47 -14.86 -21.03
CA LEU A 156 -9.89 -14.15 -22.23
C LEU A 156 -9.35 -14.82 -23.48
N THR A 157 -10.19 -14.92 -24.49
CA THR A 157 -9.76 -15.26 -25.86
C THR A 157 -9.05 -14.06 -26.50
N ASP A 158 -8.30 -14.29 -27.57
CA ASP A 158 -7.59 -13.20 -28.27
C ASP A 158 -8.53 -12.15 -28.85
N ASP A 159 -9.71 -12.55 -29.32
CA ASP A 159 -10.74 -11.63 -29.81
C ASP A 159 -11.31 -10.76 -28.67
N GLU A 160 -11.56 -11.36 -27.51
CA GLU A 160 -12.05 -10.65 -26.34
C GLU A 160 -11.01 -9.65 -25.83
N ARG A 161 -9.72 -10.00 -25.87
CA ARG A 161 -8.62 -9.08 -25.55
C ARG A 161 -8.58 -7.90 -26.49
N LYS A 162 -8.79 -8.09 -27.79
CA LYS A 162 -8.85 -7.00 -28.77
C LYS A 162 -10.02 -6.07 -28.47
N ILE A 163 -11.21 -6.62 -28.22
CA ILE A 163 -12.40 -5.82 -27.87
C ILE A 163 -12.19 -5.04 -26.57
N LEU A 164 -11.66 -5.69 -25.53
CA LEU A 164 -11.42 -5.04 -24.24
C LEU A 164 -10.35 -3.97 -24.31
N LYS A 165 -9.35 -4.12 -25.17
CA LYS A 165 -8.34 -3.10 -25.42
C LYS A 165 -8.97 -1.83 -26.00
N GLU A 166 -9.80 -1.97 -27.05
CA GLU A 166 -10.49 -0.82 -27.65
C GLU A 166 -11.41 -0.11 -26.66
N LEU A 167 -12.12 -0.87 -25.81
CA LEU A 167 -12.95 -0.32 -24.75
C LEU A 167 -12.12 0.39 -23.65
N ALA A 168 -10.97 -0.17 -23.28
CA ALA A 168 -10.05 0.43 -22.31
C ALA A 168 -9.38 1.70 -22.84
N ASP A 169 -9.18 1.78 -24.15
CA ASP A 169 -8.70 2.99 -24.86
C ASP A 169 -9.81 4.07 -25.01
N GLY A 170 -11.01 3.83 -24.46
CA GLY A 170 -12.10 4.80 -24.37
C GLY A 170 -13.09 4.77 -25.54
N LYS A 171 -12.98 3.81 -26.48
CA LYS A 171 -13.97 3.66 -27.55
C LYS A 171 -15.28 3.10 -27.01
N LEU A 172 -16.40 3.58 -27.56
CA LEU A 172 -17.70 3.00 -27.27
C LEU A 172 -17.87 1.65 -28.02
N GLN A 173 -18.62 0.74 -27.44
CA GLN A 173 -18.85 -0.57 -28.05
C GLN A 173 -19.33 -0.47 -29.51
N LYS A 174 -20.17 0.52 -29.84
CA LYS A 174 -20.69 0.80 -31.19
C LYS A 174 -19.63 1.29 -32.19
N GLU A 175 -18.50 1.76 -31.71
CA GLU A 175 -17.38 2.29 -32.52
C GLU A 175 -16.33 1.21 -32.83
N ILE A 176 -16.50 0.01 -32.27
CA ILE A 176 -15.60 -1.11 -32.50
C ILE A 176 -16.04 -1.81 -33.80
N GLU A 177 -15.23 -1.70 -34.83
CA GLU A 177 -15.51 -2.26 -36.16
C GLU A 177 -14.95 -3.70 -36.36
N LEU A 178 -14.27 -4.24 -35.33
CA LEU A 178 -13.63 -5.57 -35.41
C LEU A 178 -14.60 -6.75 -35.67
N PHE A 179 -15.84 -6.59 -35.19
CA PHE A 179 -16.92 -7.60 -35.29
C PHE A 179 -18.29 -6.93 -35.33
N SER A 180 -19.32 -7.69 -35.73
CA SER A 180 -20.69 -7.18 -35.60
C SER A 180 -21.06 -6.88 -34.16
N GLN A 181 -21.93 -5.89 -33.92
CA GLN A 181 -22.35 -5.49 -32.57
C GLN A 181 -22.93 -6.64 -31.76
N GLN A 182 -23.64 -7.54 -32.43
CA GLN A 182 -24.19 -8.75 -31.81
C GLN A 182 -23.07 -9.70 -31.34
N THR A 183 -22.04 -9.88 -32.17
CA THR A 183 -20.86 -10.70 -31.84
C THR A 183 -20.08 -10.11 -30.69
N ILE A 184 -19.86 -8.78 -30.67
CA ILE A 184 -19.17 -8.09 -29.57
C ILE A 184 -19.96 -8.29 -28.26
N SER A 185 -21.26 -8.06 -28.28
CA SER A 185 -22.13 -8.23 -27.09
C SER A 185 -22.07 -9.68 -26.56
N GLN A 186 -22.10 -10.68 -27.44
CA GLN A 186 -22.02 -12.07 -27.03
C GLN A 186 -20.64 -12.43 -26.45
N LYS A 187 -19.55 -11.95 -27.08
CA LYS A 187 -18.18 -12.19 -26.58
C LYS A 187 -17.97 -11.54 -25.21
N LEU A 188 -18.44 -10.29 -25.01
CA LEU A 188 -18.35 -9.61 -23.73
C LEU A 188 -19.20 -10.32 -22.66
N LYS A 189 -20.39 -10.82 -23.00
CA LYS A 189 -21.22 -11.61 -22.08
C LYS A 189 -20.46 -12.88 -21.64
N ASN A 190 -19.93 -13.64 -22.57
CA ASN A 190 -19.17 -14.87 -22.28
C ASN A 190 -17.92 -14.58 -21.45
N ALA A 191 -17.19 -13.51 -21.77
CA ALA A 191 -16.02 -13.09 -21.01
C ALA A 191 -16.37 -12.68 -19.57
N ARG A 192 -17.50 -11.95 -19.35
CA ARG A 192 -17.98 -11.62 -18.01
C ARG A 192 -18.33 -12.85 -17.18
N GLU A 193 -19.08 -13.77 -17.76
CA GLU A 193 -19.48 -15.02 -17.09
C GLU A 193 -18.28 -15.86 -16.66
N ARG A 194 -17.26 -16.01 -17.54
CA ARG A 194 -16.02 -16.73 -17.21
C ARG A 194 -15.17 -16.05 -16.14
N ASN A 195 -15.20 -14.72 -16.08
CA ASN A 195 -14.38 -13.93 -15.16
C ASN A 195 -15.17 -13.41 -13.94
N LEU A 196 -16.39 -13.93 -13.73
CA LEU A 196 -17.27 -13.59 -12.61
C LEU A 196 -17.44 -12.07 -12.46
N CYS A 197 -17.64 -11.36 -13.58
CA CYS A 197 -17.89 -9.92 -13.61
C CYS A 197 -19.39 -9.65 -13.82
N GLU A 198 -19.97 -8.78 -13.01
CA GLU A 198 -21.38 -8.42 -13.14
C GLU A 198 -21.62 -7.48 -14.31
N THR A 199 -20.68 -6.57 -14.58
CA THR A 199 -20.79 -5.55 -15.63
C THR A 199 -19.63 -5.57 -16.60
N THR A 200 -19.84 -5.04 -17.81
CA THR A 200 -18.77 -4.84 -18.80
C THR A 200 -17.73 -3.85 -18.31
N SER A 201 -18.16 -2.80 -17.60
CA SER A 201 -17.25 -1.80 -17.02
C SER A 201 -16.30 -2.43 -16.01
N GLU A 202 -16.79 -3.34 -15.16
CA GLU A 202 -15.94 -4.09 -14.23
C GLU A 202 -14.91 -4.96 -14.97
N LEU A 203 -15.33 -5.65 -16.04
CA LEU A 203 -14.44 -6.46 -16.86
C LEU A 203 -13.34 -5.61 -17.52
N VAL A 204 -13.70 -4.43 -18.06
CA VAL A 204 -12.76 -3.47 -18.68
C VAL A 204 -11.78 -2.94 -17.63
N GLN A 205 -12.25 -2.60 -16.43
CA GLN A 205 -11.39 -2.15 -15.34
C GLN A 205 -10.38 -3.24 -14.94
N LYS A 206 -10.83 -4.47 -14.71
CA LYS A 206 -9.96 -5.61 -14.40
C LYS A 206 -8.93 -5.86 -15.51
N TYR A 207 -9.32 -5.69 -16.77
CA TYR A 207 -8.41 -5.82 -17.91
C TYR A 207 -7.34 -4.72 -17.90
N ALA A 208 -7.71 -3.44 -17.69
CA ALA A 208 -6.79 -2.33 -17.62
C ALA A 208 -5.79 -2.48 -16.45
N GLU A 209 -6.27 -2.92 -15.28
CA GLU A 209 -5.42 -3.21 -14.12
C GLU A 209 -4.42 -4.35 -14.40
N SER A 210 -4.85 -5.41 -15.10
CA SER A 210 -4.00 -6.55 -15.45
C SER A 210 -2.90 -6.19 -16.46
N THR A 211 -3.15 -5.24 -17.38
CA THR A 211 -2.18 -4.77 -18.36
C THR A 211 -1.20 -3.76 -17.79
N SER A 212 -1.63 -2.89 -16.86
CA SER A 212 -0.75 -1.93 -16.19
C SER A 212 0.26 -2.56 -15.22
N THR A 213 0.00 -3.78 -14.76
CA THR A 213 0.88 -4.51 -13.83
C THR A 213 2.00 -5.27 -14.57
N THR A 214 1.90 -5.40 -15.89
CA THR A 214 2.85 -6.15 -16.74
C THR A 214 3.85 -5.24 -17.47
N ALA A 215 3.65 -3.93 -17.45
CA ALA A 215 4.53 -2.90 -18.00
C ALA A 215 5.40 -2.27 -16.88
#